data_c8e2a960e5dc15d49d5eca4d6a966e01
#
_entry.id   c8e2a960e5dc15d49d5eca4d6a966e01
#
_cell.length_a   1.000
_cell.length_b   1.000
_cell.length_c   1.000
_cell.angle_alpha   90.00
_cell.angle_beta   90.00
_cell.angle_gamma   90.00
#
_symmetry.space_group_name_H-M   'P 1'
#
loop_
_entity.id
_entity.type
_entity.pdbx_description
1 polymer ?
#
loop_
_entity_poly.entity_id
_entity_poly.type
_entity_poly.pdbx_seq_one_letter_code
_entity_poly.pdbx_strand_id
1 'polypeptide(L)'
;MKKGITMYFGYNTKVEERIKMIKEAGFDNVITCADRRFNYQNGSIKKQIELLSKAGLGVSSLHMQYKGKDLPKFFKRSLFGYIMQKRLEKDVKIAKKYGFTCVVVHFGGEPSEIGWKRLRKVLKVCHKYDIPLAIENLHDCRGFFECFEKIKDDYLKFCWDVGHSNCFSKDIKFVDKYKDKLIALHLHDNNGLEDQHTLNKYGTVNWNEIAKVLASLDHEINLDYEILMHYRQDETAEEVVKETYRQACELEKLILKYKK
;
A
#
# COMPACT_ATOMS: atom_id res chain seq x y z
N MET A 1 -4.04 -15.35 7.74
CA MET A 1 -3.39 -14.19 7.06
C MET A 1 -2.98 -13.16 8.11
N LYS A 2 -1.82 -12.48 7.96
CA LYS A 2 -1.45 -11.38 8.83
C LYS A 2 -2.31 -10.15 8.53
N LYS A 3 -2.58 -9.35 9.55
CA LYS A 3 -3.38 -8.14 9.48
C LYS A 3 -2.53 -6.92 9.76
N GLY A 4 -2.59 -5.94 8.87
CA GLY A 4 -1.83 -4.70 8.96
C GLY A 4 -2.73 -3.47 8.92
N ILE A 5 -2.20 -2.35 9.41
CA ILE A 5 -2.84 -1.04 9.33
C ILE A 5 -1.77 0.02 9.05
N THR A 6 -2.16 1.12 8.39
CA THR A 6 -1.25 2.26 8.22
C THR A 6 -0.84 2.87 9.56
N MET A 7 0.41 3.34 9.65
CA MET A 7 0.95 4.00 10.85
C MET A 7 0.15 5.25 11.25
N TYR A 8 -0.41 5.97 10.27
CA TYR A 8 -1.21 7.16 10.49
C TYR A 8 -2.61 6.96 9.91
N PHE A 9 -3.60 6.91 10.77
CA PHE A 9 -4.99 6.64 10.41
C PHE A 9 -5.91 7.87 10.56
N GLY A 10 -5.35 9.09 10.49
CA GLY A 10 -6.12 10.34 10.42
C GLY A 10 -6.25 11.10 11.75
N TYR A 11 -5.78 10.56 12.87
CA TYR A 11 -5.87 11.20 14.18
C TYR A 11 -4.55 11.82 14.64
N ASN A 12 -4.63 13.01 15.23
CA ASN A 12 -3.46 13.74 15.75
C ASN A 12 -3.08 13.24 17.16
N THR A 13 -2.62 12.00 17.24
CA THR A 13 -2.11 11.36 18.45
C THR A 13 -0.61 11.12 18.36
N LYS A 14 0.07 10.93 19.50
CA LYS A 14 1.49 10.58 19.52
C LYS A 14 1.72 9.22 18.87
N VAL A 15 2.86 9.04 18.21
CA VAL A 15 3.18 7.78 17.53
C VAL A 15 3.21 6.59 18.48
N GLU A 16 3.67 6.79 19.71
CA GLU A 16 3.72 5.79 20.76
C GLU A 16 2.30 5.31 21.16
N GLU A 17 1.36 6.25 21.27
CA GLU A 17 -0.05 5.95 21.57
C GLU A 17 -0.72 5.19 20.44
N ARG A 18 -0.47 5.60 19.16
CA ARG A 18 -0.97 4.89 17.99
C ARG A 18 -0.47 3.46 17.93
N ILE A 19 0.82 3.24 18.14
CA ILE A 19 1.43 1.90 18.17
C ILE A 19 0.81 1.04 19.28
N LYS A 20 0.53 1.62 20.44
CA LYS A 20 -0.17 0.94 21.54
C LYS A 20 -1.57 0.50 21.12
N MET A 21 -2.38 1.41 20.55
CA MET A 21 -3.73 1.09 20.07
C MET A 21 -3.71 -0.01 18.99
N ILE A 22 -2.78 0.08 18.03
CA ILE A 22 -2.60 -0.93 16.97
C ILE A 22 -2.29 -2.30 17.58
N LYS A 23 -1.38 -2.35 18.56
CA LYS A 23 -1.01 -3.60 19.24
C LYS A 23 -2.16 -4.19 20.04
N GLU A 24 -2.85 -3.35 20.82
CA GLU A 24 -3.98 -3.76 21.67
C GLU A 24 -5.18 -4.24 20.85
N ALA A 25 -5.38 -3.69 19.64
CA ALA A 25 -6.41 -4.18 18.72
C ALA A 25 -6.12 -5.56 18.14
N GLY A 26 -4.85 -6.00 18.10
CA GLY A 26 -4.44 -7.32 17.65
C GLY A 26 -3.74 -7.38 16.28
N PHE A 27 -3.38 -6.25 15.69
CA PHE A 27 -2.65 -6.23 14.42
C PHE A 27 -1.27 -6.88 14.52
N ASP A 28 -0.82 -7.46 13.41
CA ASP A 28 0.49 -8.10 13.26
C ASP A 28 1.54 -7.13 12.72
N ASN A 29 1.14 -6.28 11.76
CA ASN A 29 2.03 -5.45 10.96
C ASN A 29 1.53 -4.01 10.83
N VAL A 30 2.45 -3.13 10.42
CA VAL A 30 2.16 -1.73 10.11
C VAL A 30 2.70 -1.38 8.72
N ILE A 31 1.88 -0.69 7.92
CA ILE A 31 2.29 -0.02 6.70
C ILE A 31 2.96 1.30 7.09
N THR A 32 4.13 1.59 6.53
CA THR A 32 4.79 2.87 6.76
C THR A 32 5.08 3.60 5.46
N CYS A 33 5.22 4.93 5.54
CA CYS A 33 5.54 5.76 4.39
C CYS A 33 6.94 6.37 4.52
N ALA A 34 7.75 6.28 3.45
CA ALA A 34 9.06 6.89 3.37
C ALA A 34 9.02 8.43 3.24
N ASP A 35 7.85 9.03 3.21
CA ASP A 35 7.68 10.46 3.02
C ASP A 35 8.06 11.25 4.27
N ARG A 36 9.14 12.02 4.15
CA ARG A 36 9.64 12.87 5.24
C ARG A 36 8.66 13.93 5.72
N ARG A 37 7.63 14.25 4.94
CA ARG A 37 6.58 15.19 5.34
C ARG A 37 5.78 14.67 6.54
N PHE A 38 5.73 13.34 6.72
CA PHE A 38 5.07 12.71 7.86
C PHE A 38 6.01 12.45 9.05
N ASN A 39 7.30 12.85 8.96
CA ASN A 39 8.22 12.65 10.07
C ASN A 39 7.83 13.39 11.36
N TYR A 40 7.11 14.50 11.25
CA TYR A 40 6.63 15.22 12.43
C TYR A 40 5.54 14.44 13.18
N GLN A 41 4.77 13.61 12.45
CA GLN A 41 3.70 12.78 13.03
C GLN A 41 4.20 11.40 13.48
N ASN A 42 5.09 10.79 12.67
CA ASN A 42 5.46 9.37 12.81
C ASN A 42 6.90 9.19 13.31
N GLY A 43 7.73 10.23 13.28
CA GLY A 43 9.17 10.10 13.41
C GLY A 43 9.85 9.56 12.15
N SER A 44 11.18 9.50 12.16
CA SER A 44 11.93 8.87 11.08
C SER A 44 11.62 7.37 10.98
N ILE A 45 11.81 6.76 9.80
CA ILE A 45 11.63 5.30 9.63
C ILE A 45 12.41 4.51 10.69
N LYS A 46 13.64 4.93 11.01
CA LYS A 46 14.42 4.27 12.07
C LYS A 46 13.67 4.29 13.42
N LYS A 47 13.15 5.45 13.84
CA LYS A 47 12.38 5.57 15.10
C LYS A 47 11.11 4.74 15.04
N GLN A 48 10.37 4.75 13.94
CA GLN A 48 9.17 3.92 13.77
C GLN A 48 9.48 2.45 13.97
N ILE A 49 10.53 1.92 13.32
CA ILE A 49 10.94 0.52 13.45
C ILE A 49 11.35 0.18 14.89
N GLU A 50 12.09 1.05 15.54
CA GLU A 50 12.49 0.85 16.97
C GLU A 50 11.26 0.75 17.89
N LEU A 51 10.25 1.59 17.67
CA LEU A 51 9.02 1.58 18.47
C LEU A 51 8.14 0.35 18.15
N LEU A 52 7.97 0.01 16.87
CA LEU A 52 7.22 -1.17 16.43
C LEU A 52 7.84 -2.46 16.97
N SER A 53 9.17 -2.59 16.87
CA SER A 53 9.89 -3.75 17.39
C SER A 53 9.71 -3.90 18.90
N LYS A 54 9.78 -2.80 19.66
CA LYS A 54 9.52 -2.82 21.12
C LYS A 54 8.09 -3.25 21.46
N ALA A 55 7.13 -2.92 20.60
CA ALA A 55 5.73 -3.32 20.77
C ALA A 55 5.45 -4.76 20.25
N GLY A 56 6.43 -5.44 19.66
CA GLY A 56 6.24 -6.74 19.04
C GLY A 56 5.32 -6.68 17.79
N LEU A 57 5.40 -5.59 17.03
CA LEU A 57 4.73 -5.40 15.74
C LEU A 57 5.74 -5.51 14.61
N GLY A 58 5.33 -6.16 13.52
CA GLY A 58 6.09 -6.22 12.26
C GLY A 58 5.82 -5.01 11.37
N VAL A 59 6.46 -5.02 10.20
CA VAL A 59 6.17 -4.12 9.09
C VAL A 59 5.75 -4.93 7.87
N SER A 60 4.86 -4.39 7.04
CA SER A 60 4.46 -4.98 5.77
C SER A 60 5.15 -4.28 4.60
N SER A 61 4.53 -3.28 4.01
CA SER A 61 5.07 -2.52 2.90
C SER A 61 5.67 -1.18 3.32
N LEU A 62 6.67 -0.71 2.55
CA LEU A 62 7.18 0.65 2.63
C LEU A 62 6.61 1.45 1.46
N HIS A 63 5.68 2.36 1.74
CA HIS A 63 5.15 3.25 0.72
C HIS A 63 6.18 4.33 0.36
N MET A 64 6.45 4.52 -0.94
CA MET A 64 7.40 5.53 -1.39
C MET A 64 6.90 6.95 -1.12
N GLN A 65 7.85 7.90 -1.01
CA GLN A 65 7.51 9.31 -1.00
C GLN A 65 6.99 9.77 -2.36
N TYR A 66 5.80 10.36 -2.41
CA TYR A 66 5.25 10.96 -3.62
C TYR A 66 4.53 12.29 -3.35
N LYS A 67 4.44 13.10 -4.42
CA LYS A 67 3.48 14.21 -4.54
C LYS A 67 2.76 14.00 -5.86
N GLY A 68 1.42 14.00 -5.86
CA GLY A 68 0.63 13.70 -7.05
C GLY A 68 1.10 14.46 -8.32
N LYS A 69 1.36 15.77 -8.19
CA LYS A 69 1.87 16.63 -9.28
C LYS A 69 3.27 16.24 -9.80
N ASP A 70 4.01 15.42 -9.08
CA ASP A 70 5.37 15.02 -9.45
C ASP A 70 5.41 13.63 -10.09
N LEU A 71 4.37 12.80 -9.91
CA LEU A 71 4.30 11.44 -10.45
C LEU A 71 4.56 11.39 -11.96
N PRO A 72 3.98 12.26 -12.81
CA PRO A 72 4.23 12.24 -14.25
C PRO A 72 5.69 12.53 -14.63
N LYS A 73 6.47 13.13 -13.73
CA LYS A 73 7.87 13.49 -14.01
C LYS A 73 8.80 12.28 -14.09
N PHE A 74 8.38 11.12 -13.50
CA PHE A 74 9.14 9.88 -13.62
C PHE A 74 9.33 9.46 -15.09
N PHE A 75 8.32 9.66 -15.90
CA PHE A 75 8.31 9.32 -17.32
C PHE A 75 8.84 10.45 -18.24
N LYS A 76 9.14 11.63 -17.70
CA LYS A 76 9.64 12.78 -18.47
C LYS A 76 11.15 12.94 -18.36
N ARG A 77 11.79 13.48 -19.42
CA ARG A 77 13.20 13.89 -19.39
C ARG A 77 13.37 15.09 -18.46
N SER A 78 13.58 14.84 -17.17
CA SER A 78 13.68 15.87 -16.14
C SER A 78 14.62 15.43 -15.01
N LEU A 79 15.26 16.42 -14.36
CA LEU A 79 16.04 16.20 -13.15
C LEU A 79 15.19 15.57 -12.05
N PHE A 80 13.94 15.99 -11.95
CA PHE A 80 13.02 15.48 -10.92
C PHE A 80 12.71 13.99 -11.11
N GLY A 81 12.53 13.53 -12.36
CA GLY A 81 12.36 12.10 -12.65
C GLY A 81 13.61 11.28 -12.30
N TYR A 82 14.81 11.84 -12.45
CA TYR A 82 16.03 11.20 -11.97
C TYR A 82 16.09 11.15 -10.43
N ILE A 83 15.69 12.23 -9.75
CA ILE A 83 15.59 12.25 -8.29
C ILE A 83 14.61 11.22 -7.78
N MET A 84 13.44 11.06 -8.42
CA MET A 84 12.47 10.02 -8.07
C MET A 84 13.07 8.62 -8.21
N GLN A 85 13.75 8.34 -9.32
CA GLN A 85 14.49 7.08 -9.49
C GLN A 85 15.45 6.82 -8.32
N LYS A 86 16.25 7.82 -7.94
CA LYS A 86 17.23 7.67 -6.85
C LYS A 86 16.58 7.51 -5.48
N ARG A 87 15.43 8.12 -5.26
CA ARG A 87 14.63 7.89 -4.04
C ARG A 87 14.12 6.47 -3.96
N LEU A 88 13.53 5.94 -5.04
CA LEU A 88 13.09 4.54 -5.11
C LEU A 88 14.23 3.56 -4.85
N GLU A 89 15.39 3.76 -5.50
CA GLU A 89 16.59 2.95 -5.25
C GLU A 89 17.02 2.97 -3.76
N LYS A 90 16.83 4.12 -3.09
CA LYS A 90 17.09 4.26 -1.65
C LYS A 90 16.02 3.57 -0.81
N ASP A 91 14.75 3.68 -1.18
CA ASP A 91 13.64 3.08 -0.42
C ASP A 91 13.71 1.55 -0.46
N VAL A 92 14.13 0.95 -1.58
CA VAL A 92 14.43 -0.49 -1.67
C VAL A 92 15.50 -0.90 -0.66
N LYS A 93 16.59 -0.11 -0.51
CA LYS A 93 17.64 -0.39 0.48
C LYS A 93 17.13 -0.24 1.92
N ILE A 94 16.27 0.74 2.16
CA ILE A 94 15.62 0.95 3.46
C ILE A 94 14.71 -0.23 3.77
N ALA A 95 13.93 -0.67 2.79
CA ALA A 95 13.04 -1.82 2.93
C ALA A 95 13.82 -3.08 3.34
N LYS A 96 14.91 -3.41 2.65
CA LYS A 96 15.77 -4.54 3.03
C LYS A 96 16.35 -4.39 4.43
N LYS A 97 16.86 -3.19 4.75
CA LYS A 97 17.50 -2.93 6.05
C LYS A 97 16.56 -3.16 7.24
N TYR A 98 15.29 -2.85 7.08
CA TYR A 98 14.32 -2.85 8.16
C TYR A 98 13.26 -3.95 8.06
N GLY A 99 13.40 -4.88 7.11
CA GLY A 99 12.58 -6.08 7.02
C GLY A 99 11.19 -5.87 6.41
N PHE A 100 11.00 -4.83 5.57
CA PHE A 100 9.79 -4.68 4.80
C PHE A 100 9.69 -5.76 3.71
N THR A 101 8.46 -6.16 3.37
CA THR A 101 8.21 -7.19 2.37
C THR A 101 8.34 -6.68 0.93
N CYS A 102 8.01 -5.41 0.70
CA CYS A 102 8.09 -4.74 -0.59
C CYS A 102 8.15 -3.22 -0.45
N VAL A 103 8.43 -2.53 -1.56
CA VAL A 103 8.21 -1.08 -1.71
C VAL A 103 6.99 -0.87 -2.59
N VAL A 104 6.02 -0.08 -2.14
CA VAL A 104 4.86 0.32 -2.94
C VAL A 104 5.12 1.67 -3.61
N VAL A 105 4.77 1.76 -4.90
CA VAL A 105 5.03 2.94 -5.73
C VAL A 105 3.82 3.37 -6.52
N HIS A 106 3.61 4.68 -6.59
CA HIS A 106 2.67 5.32 -7.50
C HIS A 106 3.37 5.76 -8.79
N PHE A 107 2.81 5.38 -9.94
CA PHE A 107 3.21 5.93 -11.23
C PHE A 107 2.00 6.59 -11.90
N GLY A 108 2.22 7.81 -12.44
CA GLY A 108 1.20 8.56 -13.15
C GLY A 108 1.76 9.26 -14.38
N GLY A 109 0.88 9.72 -15.27
CA GLY A 109 1.21 10.41 -16.51
C GLY A 109 1.54 9.48 -17.67
N GLU A 110 1.90 10.07 -18.82
CA GLU A 110 2.15 9.35 -20.05
C GLU A 110 3.44 8.52 -19.96
N PRO A 111 3.38 7.21 -20.12
CA PRO A 111 4.54 6.32 -20.17
C PRO A 111 5.53 6.69 -21.29
N SER A 112 6.82 6.42 -21.08
CA SER A 112 7.86 6.72 -22.06
C SER A 112 9.09 5.85 -21.90
N GLU A 113 9.92 5.76 -22.94
CA GLU A 113 11.18 5.01 -22.91
C GLU A 113 12.14 5.47 -21.83
N ILE A 114 12.14 6.75 -21.47
CA ILE A 114 12.99 7.23 -20.37
C ILE A 114 12.52 6.73 -19.01
N GLY A 115 11.20 6.65 -18.81
CA GLY A 115 10.60 6.05 -17.62
C GLY A 115 10.91 4.56 -17.54
N TRP A 116 10.78 3.82 -18.64
CA TRP A 116 11.13 2.40 -18.70
C TRP A 116 12.61 2.14 -18.36
N LYS A 117 13.52 2.98 -18.90
CA LYS A 117 14.95 2.90 -18.54
C LYS A 117 15.18 3.14 -17.06
N ARG A 118 14.47 4.08 -16.43
CA ARG A 118 14.54 4.33 -14.99
C ARG A 118 14.00 3.15 -14.19
N LEU A 119 12.85 2.63 -14.57
CA LEU A 119 12.23 1.50 -13.87
C LEU A 119 13.15 0.28 -13.89
N ARG A 120 13.74 -0.07 -15.05
CA ARG A 120 14.74 -1.15 -15.14
C ARG A 120 15.94 -0.94 -14.23
N LYS A 121 16.37 0.31 -13.99
CA LYS A 121 17.45 0.61 -13.03
C LYS A 121 17.02 0.40 -11.59
N VAL A 122 15.78 0.76 -11.24
CA VAL A 122 15.22 0.48 -9.92
C VAL A 122 15.11 -1.03 -9.71
N LEU A 123 14.58 -1.77 -10.69
CA LEU A 123 14.45 -3.22 -10.62
C LEU A 123 15.79 -3.94 -10.44
N LYS A 124 16.89 -3.45 -11.06
CA LYS A 124 18.23 -3.98 -10.76
C LYS A 124 18.61 -3.83 -9.28
N VAL A 125 18.14 -2.78 -8.61
CA VAL A 125 18.35 -2.60 -7.17
C VAL A 125 17.42 -3.54 -6.39
N CYS A 126 16.19 -3.75 -6.85
CA CYS A 126 15.25 -4.73 -6.28
C CYS A 126 15.85 -6.13 -6.28
N HIS A 127 16.37 -6.60 -7.41
CA HIS A 127 17.08 -7.88 -7.51
C HIS A 127 18.27 -7.97 -6.54
N LYS A 128 19.12 -6.92 -6.51
CA LYS A 128 20.31 -6.89 -5.66
C LYS A 128 19.99 -7.03 -4.17
N TYR A 129 18.89 -6.44 -3.72
CA TYR A 129 18.50 -6.40 -2.31
C TYR A 129 17.38 -7.39 -1.97
N ASP A 130 16.89 -8.14 -2.95
CA ASP A 130 15.80 -9.10 -2.78
C ASP A 130 14.58 -8.42 -2.13
N ILE A 131 14.11 -7.33 -2.74
CA ILE A 131 12.93 -6.57 -2.34
C ILE A 131 12.14 -6.21 -3.59
N PRO A 132 10.92 -6.72 -3.78
CA PRO A 132 10.08 -6.39 -4.91
C PRO A 132 9.54 -4.95 -4.87
N LEU A 133 9.24 -4.42 -6.05
CA LEU A 133 8.57 -3.15 -6.28
C LEU A 133 7.14 -3.42 -6.71
N ALA A 134 6.17 -3.10 -5.87
CA ALA A 134 4.75 -3.22 -6.16
C ALA A 134 4.19 -1.90 -6.69
N ILE A 135 3.66 -1.90 -7.92
CA ILE A 135 2.97 -0.74 -8.48
C ILE A 135 1.52 -0.77 -8.01
N GLU A 136 1.04 0.36 -7.52
CA GLU A 136 -0.33 0.52 -7.07
C GLU A 136 -1.23 1.07 -8.19
N ASN A 137 -2.45 0.56 -8.28
CA ASN A 137 -3.47 1.08 -9.18
C ASN A 137 -3.99 2.44 -8.68
N LEU A 138 -3.98 3.43 -9.56
CA LEU A 138 -4.43 4.80 -9.31
C LEU A 138 -5.61 5.16 -10.23
N HIS A 139 -6.04 6.42 -10.14
CA HIS A 139 -7.03 7.00 -11.05
C HIS A 139 -6.66 6.83 -12.53
N ASP A 140 -5.41 7.12 -12.90
CA ASP A 140 -4.88 6.87 -14.25
C ASP A 140 -4.05 5.58 -14.25
N CYS A 141 -4.69 4.48 -14.62
CA CYS A 141 -4.06 3.17 -14.66
C CYS A 141 -3.20 2.90 -15.91
N ARG A 142 -3.08 3.83 -16.88
CA ARG A 142 -2.31 3.60 -18.13
C ARG A 142 -0.86 3.24 -17.83
N GLY A 143 -0.19 4.03 -16.99
CA GLY A 143 1.18 3.75 -16.56
C GLY A 143 1.32 2.42 -15.84
N PHE A 144 0.31 2.03 -15.05
CA PHE A 144 0.25 0.74 -14.36
C PHE A 144 0.23 -0.44 -15.38
N PHE A 145 -0.72 -0.45 -16.30
CA PHE A 145 -0.83 -1.54 -17.27
C PHE A 145 0.38 -1.64 -18.20
N GLU A 146 0.85 -0.51 -18.73
CA GLU A 146 1.99 -0.49 -19.63
C GLU A 146 3.29 -0.96 -18.94
N CYS A 147 3.47 -0.73 -17.65
CA CYS A 147 4.60 -1.27 -16.90
C CYS A 147 4.68 -2.78 -17.03
N PHE A 148 3.58 -3.50 -16.80
CA PHE A 148 3.55 -4.96 -16.87
C PHE A 148 3.63 -5.52 -18.30
N GLU A 149 3.22 -4.74 -19.30
CA GLU A 149 3.34 -5.14 -20.69
C GLU A 149 4.75 -4.95 -21.24
N LYS A 150 5.40 -3.82 -20.88
CA LYS A 150 6.72 -3.42 -21.38
C LYS A 150 7.88 -4.04 -20.61
N ILE A 151 7.68 -4.41 -19.34
CA ILE A 151 8.74 -4.91 -18.46
C ILE A 151 8.32 -6.27 -17.91
N LYS A 152 8.98 -7.32 -18.39
CA LYS A 152 8.83 -8.68 -17.86
C LYS A 152 9.94 -8.91 -16.85
N ASP A 153 9.60 -8.70 -15.56
CA ASP A 153 10.54 -8.80 -14.45
C ASP A 153 9.80 -9.34 -13.23
N ASP A 154 10.39 -10.31 -12.53
CA ASP A 154 9.75 -10.99 -11.42
C ASP A 154 9.72 -10.16 -10.15
N TYR A 155 10.54 -9.09 -10.06
CA TYR A 155 10.52 -8.12 -8.98
C TYR A 155 9.55 -6.97 -9.23
N LEU A 156 8.94 -6.90 -10.44
CA LEU A 156 7.85 -5.97 -10.73
C LEU A 156 6.53 -6.63 -10.34
N LYS A 157 5.95 -6.14 -9.27
CA LYS A 157 4.77 -6.68 -8.61
C LYS A 157 3.62 -5.68 -8.57
N PHE A 158 2.49 -6.11 -8.03
CA PHE A 158 1.25 -5.37 -7.94
C PHE A 158 0.85 -5.15 -6.48
N CYS A 159 0.47 -3.92 -6.15
CA CYS A 159 -0.27 -3.55 -4.95
C CYS A 159 -1.70 -3.19 -5.36
N TRP A 160 -2.68 -3.96 -4.90
CA TRP A 160 -4.08 -3.66 -5.18
C TRP A 160 -4.65 -2.74 -4.13
N ASP A 161 -4.93 -1.51 -4.53
CA ASP A 161 -5.79 -0.61 -3.77
C ASP A 161 -7.25 -0.84 -4.17
N VAL A 162 -8.02 -1.35 -3.21
CA VAL A 162 -9.43 -1.72 -3.38
C VAL A 162 -10.32 -0.48 -3.44
N GLY A 163 -10.00 0.54 -2.64
CA GLY A 163 -10.75 1.78 -2.66
C GLY A 163 -10.56 2.56 -3.97
N HIS A 164 -9.33 2.61 -4.51
CA HIS A 164 -9.07 3.17 -5.84
C HIS A 164 -9.86 2.42 -6.93
N SER A 165 -9.95 1.10 -6.83
CA SER A 165 -10.77 0.33 -7.76
C SER A 165 -12.25 0.71 -7.65
N ASN A 166 -12.77 0.91 -6.44
CA ASN A 166 -14.17 1.26 -6.22
C ASN A 166 -14.54 2.64 -6.77
N CYS A 167 -13.69 3.66 -6.60
CA CYS A 167 -14.02 5.02 -7.03
C CYS A 167 -13.57 5.34 -8.47
N PHE A 168 -12.51 4.71 -8.99
CA PHE A 168 -11.93 5.13 -10.26
C PHE A 168 -12.13 4.14 -11.41
N SER A 169 -11.99 2.84 -11.20
CA SER A 169 -12.05 1.88 -12.29
C SER A 169 -13.33 1.04 -12.35
N LYS A 170 -13.97 0.80 -11.20
CA LYS A 170 -15.17 -0.07 -11.02
C LYS A 170 -15.09 -1.45 -11.70
N ASP A 171 -14.06 -1.71 -12.48
CA ASP A 171 -13.78 -2.98 -13.13
C ASP A 171 -12.56 -3.64 -12.49
N ILE A 172 -12.80 -4.68 -11.70
CA ILE A 172 -11.75 -5.43 -11.02
C ILE A 172 -11.16 -6.56 -11.86
N LYS A 173 -11.60 -6.75 -13.12
CA LYS A 173 -11.10 -7.82 -13.99
C LYS A 173 -9.60 -7.72 -14.27
N PHE A 174 -9.01 -6.52 -14.14
CA PHE A 174 -7.57 -6.39 -14.27
C PHE A 174 -6.81 -7.11 -13.14
N VAL A 175 -7.43 -7.28 -11.98
CA VAL A 175 -6.82 -8.03 -10.87
C VAL A 175 -6.64 -9.49 -11.28
N ASP A 176 -7.63 -10.10 -11.94
CA ASP A 176 -7.53 -11.47 -12.44
C ASP A 176 -6.38 -11.62 -13.45
N LYS A 177 -6.13 -10.60 -14.27
CA LYS A 177 -5.02 -10.60 -15.24
C LYS A 177 -3.64 -10.56 -14.58
N TYR A 178 -3.52 -9.94 -13.41
CA TYR A 178 -2.23 -9.72 -12.74
C TYR A 178 -2.16 -10.32 -11.33
N LYS A 179 -3.07 -11.24 -10.98
CA LYS A 179 -3.13 -11.86 -9.66
C LYS A 179 -1.85 -12.60 -9.25
N ASP A 180 -1.12 -13.16 -10.21
CA ASP A 180 0.20 -13.78 -10.02
C ASP A 180 1.29 -12.78 -9.59
N LYS A 181 1.04 -11.48 -9.79
CA LYS A 181 1.92 -10.37 -9.40
C LYS A 181 1.46 -9.66 -8.13
N LEU A 182 0.26 -9.95 -7.65
CA LEU A 182 -0.31 -9.31 -6.47
C LEU A 182 0.41 -9.76 -5.20
N ILE A 183 1.05 -8.82 -4.49
CA ILE A 183 1.81 -9.11 -3.26
C ILE A 183 1.50 -8.16 -2.11
N ALA A 184 0.76 -7.09 -2.38
CA ALA A 184 0.37 -6.11 -1.37
C ALA A 184 -1.06 -5.65 -1.60
N LEU A 185 -1.73 -5.26 -0.52
CA LEU A 185 -3.07 -4.71 -0.53
C LEU A 185 -3.09 -3.36 0.19
N HIS A 186 -3.87 -2.43 -0.34
CA HIS A 186 -4.37 -1.28 0.41
C HIS A 186 -5.88 -1.41 0.51
N LEU A 187 -6.37 -1.73 1.70
CA LEU A 187 -7.77 -2.00 1.96
C LEU A 187 -8.40 -0.79 2.66
N HIS A 188 -9.36 -0.19 2.04
CA HIS A 188 -10.20 0.86 2.59
C HIS A 188 -11.50 0.95 1.79
N ASP A 189 -12.46 1.66 2.31
CA ASP A 189 -13.71 1.91 1.63
C ASP A 189 -13.90 3.40 1.29
N ASN A 190 -14.87 3.68 0.43
CA ASN A 190 -15.26 5.00 0.02
C ASN A 190 -16.69 4.98 -0.58
N ASN A 191 -17.23 6.16 -0.90
CA ASN A 191 -18.57 6.30 -1.48
C ASN A 191 -18.68 5.92 -2.98
N GLY A 192 -17.62 5.40 -3.59
CA GLY A 192 -17.55 5.08 -5.01
C GLY A 192 -17.36 6.30 -5.94
N LEU A 193 -17.10 7.49 -5.39
CA LEU A 193 -16.88 8.74 -6.12
C LEU A 193 -15.57 9.42 -5.73
N GLU A 194 -15.19 9.35 -4.46
CA GLU A 194 -14.02 10.03 -3.88
C GLU A 194 -13.16 9.03 -3.12
N ASP A 195 -11.87 9.25 -3.14
CA ASP A 195 -10.88 8.44 -2.42
C ASP A 195 -10.82 8.82 -0.93
N GLN A 196 -11.78 8.28 -0.16
CA GLN A 196 -12.05 8.70 1.21
C GLN A 196 -11.26 7.96 2.29
N HIS A 197 -10.71 6.80 2.00
CA HIS A 197 -9.99 5.94 2.95
C HIS A 197 -10.77 5.66 4.26
N THR A 198 -12.07 5.37 4.14
CA THR A 198 -12.96 5.16 5.29
C THR A 198 -13.06 3.69 5.71
N LEU A 199 -13.73 3.47 6.85
CA LEU A 199 -14.14 2.14 7.29
C LEU A 199 -15.21 1.54 6.37
N ASN A 200 -15.25 0.22 6.25
CA ASN A 200 -16.19 -0.52 5.38
C ASN A 200 -17.66 -0.15 5.61
N LYS A 201 -18.03 0.18 6.85
CA LYS A 201 -19.41 0.56 7.21
C LYS A 201 -19.86 1.91 6.62
N TYR A 202 -18.94 2.69 6.08
CA TYR A 202 -19.23 4.02 5.49
C TYR A 202 -19.11 4.04 3.97
N GLY A 203 -18.77 2.90 3.37
CA GLY A 203 -18.47 2.85 1.95
C GLY A 203 -19.39 1.91 1.17
N THR A 204 -19.01 1.68 -0.08
CA THR A 204 -19.80 0.94 -1.08
C THR A 204 -19.04 -0.22 -1.72
N VAL A 205 -17.85 -0.55 -1.25
CA VAL A 205 -17.05 -1.68 -1.75
C VAL A 205 -17.80 -3.00 -1.53
N ASN A 206 -17.88 -3.82 -2.57
CA ASN A 206 -18.42 -5.16 -2.47
C ASN A 206 -17.38 -6.14 -1.88
N TRP A 207 -17.28 -6.17 -0.56
CA TRP A 207 -16.32 -7.00 0.16
C TRP A 207 -16.46 -8.50 -0.08
N ASN A 208 -17.65 -8.98 -0.50
CA ASN A 208 -17.83 -10.37 -0.90
C ASN A 208 -17.10 -10.69 -2.22
N GLU A 209 -17.12 -9.77 -3.19
CA GLU A 209 -16.35 -9.94 -4.43
C GLU A 209 -14.86 -9.84 -4.18
N ILE A 210 -14.42 -8.87 -3.36
CA ILE A 210 -13.02 -8.78 -2.95
C ILE A 210 -12.55 -10.09 -2.32
N ALA A 211 -13.34 -10.65 -1.39
CA ALA A 211 -13.01 -11.92 -0.74
C ALA A 211 -12.90 -13.09 -1.72
N LYS A 212 -13.76 -13.16 -2.76
CA LYS A 212 -13.67 -14.20 -3.80
C LYS A 212 -12.37 -14.08 -4.61
N VAL A 213 -12.00 -12.86 -5.00
CA VAL A 213 -10.73 -12.61 -5.71
C VAL A 213 -9.56 -13.03 -4.84
N LEU A 214 -9.52 -12.60 -3.58
CA LEU A 214 -8.43 -12.96 -2.67
C LEU A 214 -8.39 -14.46 -2.34
N ALA A 215 -9.54 -15.12 -2.30
CA ALA A 215 -9.62 -16.58 -2.13
C ALA A 215 -9.06 -17.36 -3.33
N SER A 216 -9.08 -16.77 -4.54
CA SER A 216 -8.55 -17.39 -5.77
C SER A 216 -7.03 -17.27 -5.91
N LEU A 217 -6.35 -16.59 -5.00
CA LEU A 217 -4.89 -16.51 -4.99
C LEU A 217 -4.27 -17.84 -4.57
N ASP A 218 -3.18 -18.22 -5.20
CA ASP A 218 -2.40 -19.43 -4.91
C ASP A 218 -1.36 -19.22 -3.79
N HIS A 219 -1.28 -18.01 -3.25
CA HIS A 219 -0.38 -17.61 -2.17
C HIS A 219 -1.11 -16.81 -1.09
N GLU A 220 -0.48 -16.71 0.08
CA GLU A 220 -0.98 -15.86 1.16
C GLU A 220 -0.60 -14.40 0.94
N ILE A 221 -1.50 -13.49 1.32
CA ILE A 221 -1.29 -12.05 1.27
C ILE A 221 -1.71 -11.43 2.61
N ASN A 222 -1.03 -10.36 3.02
CA ASN A 222 -1.41 -9.62 4.21
C ASN A 222 -2.69 -8.81 3.94
N LEU A 223 -3.58 -8.73 4.92
CA LEU A 223 -4.74 -7.85 4.89
C LEU A 223 -4.33 -6.48 5.47
N ASP A 224 -3.76 -5.64 4.63
CA ASP A 224 -3.20 -4.35 5.02
C ASP A 224 -4.23 -3.23 4.77
N TYR A 225 -4.74 -2.62 5.84
CA TYR A 225 -5.73 -1.55 5.80
C TYR A 225 -5.07 -0.17 5.77
N GLU A 226 -5.43 0.64 4.76
CA GLU A 226 -4.99 2.02 4.62
C GLU A 226 -6.12 3.00 4.96
N ILE A 227 -6.45 3.11 6.24
CA ILE A 227 -7.51 3.97 6.75
C ILE A 227 -6.96 5.38 7.05
N LEU A 228 -7.67 6.43 6.60
CA LEU A 228 -7.36 7.83 6.86
C LEU A 228 -8.64 8.61 7.19
N MET A 229 -9.03 8.60 8.46
CA MET A 229 -10.29 9.22 8.94
C MET A 229 -10.21 10.75 9.10
N HIS A 230 -9.57 11.47 8.16
CA HIS A 230 -9.42 12.92 8.25
C HIS A 230 -10.77 13.68 8.17
N TYR A 231 -11.69 13.15 7.38
CA TYR A 231 -12.97 13.82 7.07
C TYR A 231 -14.11 13.35 7.96
N ARG A 232 -13.89 12.31 8.77
CA ARG A 232 -14.91 11.72 9.62
C ARG A 232 -14.27 11.31 10.95
N GLN A 233 -14.57 12.06 11.99
CA GLN A 233 -14.04 11.79 13.35
C GLN A 233 -15.21 11.67 14.36
N ASP A 234 -16.26 10.95 13.94
CA ASP A 234 -17.40 10.63 14.81
C ASP A 234 -17.03 9.59 15.87
N GLU A 235 -15.94 8.86 15.63
CA GLU A 235 -15.38 7.84 16.52
C GLU A 235 -14.00 8.29 17.05
N THR A 236 -13.61 7.76 18.19
CA THR A 236 -12.26 7.94 18.72
C THR A 236 -11.23 7.16 17.89
N ALA A 237 -9.97 7.55 17.98
CA ALA A 237 -8.86 6.83 17.34
C ALA A 237 -8.82 5.34 17.72
N GLU A 238 -9.10 5.02 18.99
CA GLU A 238 -9.12 3.65 19.49
C GLU A 238 -10.27 2.83 18.90
N GLU A 239 -11.46 3.42 18.80
CA GLU A 239 -12.62 2.77 18.18
C GLU A 239 -12.37 2.47 16.70
N VAL A 240 -11.79 3.42 15.96
CA VAL A 240 -11.43 3.21 14.54
C VAL A 240 -10.42 2.07 14.38
N VAL A 241 -9.39 2.02 15.19
CA VAL A 241 -8.37 0.95 15.12
C VAL A 241 -8.97 -0.42 15.44
N LYS A 242 -9.81 -0.52 16.49
CA LYS A 242 -10.52 -1.76 16.84
C LYS A 242 -11.49 -2.20 15.76
N GLU A 243 -12.25 -1.25 15.20
CA GLU A 243 -13.20 -1.54 14.12
C GLU A 243 -12.47 -2.01 12.85
N THR A 244 -11.35 -1.37 12.49
CA THR A 244 -10.51 -1.80 11.36
C THR A 244 -10.03 -3.25 11.55
N TYR A 245 -9.59 -3.60 12.75
CA TYR A 245 -9.18 -4.98 13.05
C TYR A 245 -10.34 -5.97 12.95
N ARG A 246 -11.53 -5.60 13.45
CA ARG A 246 -12.74 -6.41 13.33
C ARG A 246 -13.08 -6.68 11.86
N GLN A 247 -13.03 -5.64 11.01
CA GLN A 247 -13.27 -5.75 9.56
C GLN A 247 -12.23 -6.64 8.88
N ALA A 248 -10.96 -6.55 9.29
CA ALA A 248 -9.91 -7.44 8.78
C ALA A 248 -10.18 -8.91 9.14
N CYS A 249 -10.65 -9.19 10.35
CA CYS A 249 -11.05 -10.54 10.76
C CYS A 249 -12.29 -11.04 9.99
N GLU A 250 -13.24 -10.18 9.69
CA GLU A 250 -14.43 -10.54 8.90
C GLU A 250 -14.05 -10.82 7.44
N LEU A 251 -13.19 -10.01 6.84
CA LEU A 251 -12.69 -10.27 5.50
C LEU A 251 -11.93 -11.61 5.44
N GLU A 252 -11.09 -11.91 6.42
CA GLU A 252 -10.41 -13.21 6.49
C GLU A 252 -11.40 -14.37 6.54
N LYS A 253 -12.45 -14.28 7.35
CA LYS A 253 -13.52 -15.31 7.41
C LYS A 253 -14.22 -15.48 6.05
N LEU A 254 -14.50 -14.39 5.35
CA LEU A 254 -15.09 -14.44 4.00
C LEU A 254 -14.16 -15.11 2.99
N ILE A 255 -12.86 -14.77 3.02
CA ILE A 255 -11.86 -15.39 2.15
C ILE A 255 -11.79 -16.89 2.42
N LEU A 256 -11.69 -17.30 3.68
CA LEU A 256 -11.64 -18.73 4.05
C LEU A 256 -12.92 -19.49 3.65
N LYS A 257 -14.08 -18.83 3.68
CA LYS A 257 -15.36 -19.41 3.19
C LYS A 257 -15.31 -19.71 1.69
N TYR A 258 -14.62 -18.88 0.89
CA TYR A 258 -14.50 -19.05 -0.57
C TYR A 258 -13.28 -19.89 -0.98
N LYS A 259 -12.28 -20.06 -0.11
CA LYS A 259 -11.20 -21.03 -0.29
C LYS A 259 -11.77 -22.43 -0.01
N LYS A 260 -12.28 -23.07 -1.04
CA LYS A 260 -12.71 -24.49 -0.98
C LYS A 260 -11.75 -25.36 -1.74
#